data_51082cc07a8eac89791858533fc63b12
#
_entry.id   51082cc07a8eac89791858533fc63b12
#
_cell.length_a   1.000
_cell.length_b   1.000
_cell.length_c   1.000
_cell.angle_alpha   90.00
_cell.angle_beta   90.00
_cell.angle_gamma   90.00
#
_symmetry.space_group_name_H-M   'P 1'
#
loop_
_entity.id
_entity.type
_entity.pdbx_description
1 polymer ?
#
loop_
_entity_poly.entity_id
_entity_poly.type
_entity_poly.pdbx_seq_one_letter_code
_entity_poly.pdbx_strand_id
1 'polypeptide(L)'
;MSVITRFPKLSAVGSRVWRWRSLAWWQWAKLAGALAPLLWLLTGVQHPLAWAVALHLFCDFTAQSAATATGKARREWRVLVYHGLIAGGWPGLLVGGLPGLLVGAVTHSLIDAAHKFGFDDWRGPLLDQLSHVAVIVLLSLLL
;
A
#
# COMPACT_ATOMS: atom_id res chain seq x y z
N MET A 1 -4.43 -18.35 -35.71
CA MET A 1 -4.89 -16.95 -35.72
C MET A 1 -4.23 -16.24 -34.55
N SER A 2 -3.17 -15.44 -34.80
CA SER A 2 -2.45 -14.70 -33.76
C SER A 2 -3.05 -13.31 -33.64
N VAL A 3 -3.66 -13.00 -32.49
CA VAL A 3 -4.13 -11.66 -32.18
C VAL A 3 -2.93 -10.83 -31.72
N ILE A 4 -2.37 -10.04 -32.63
CA ILE A 4 -1.34 -9.05 -32.30
C ILE A 4 -2.07 -7.83 -31.74
N THR A 5 -2.09 -7.70 -30.39
CA THR A 5 -2.50 -6.48 -29.71
C THR A 5 -1.45 -5.39 -29.95
N ARG A 6 -1.73 -4.46 -30.88
CA ARG A 6 -0.90 -3.27 -31.07
C ARG A 6 -1.11 -2.32 -29.89
N PHE A 7 -0.12 -2.25 -29.01
CA PHE A 7 -0.07 -1.15 -28.04
C PHE A 7 0.18 0.18 -28.77
N PRO A 8 -0.53 1.27 -28.43
CA PRO A 8 -0.28 2.56 -29.03
C PRO A 8 1.17 3.02 -28.73
N LYS A 9 1.90 3.40 -29.77
CA LYS A 9 3.24 4.00 -29.65
C LYS A 9 3.10 5.36 -28.99
N LEU A 10 3.27 5.41 -27.66
CA LEU A 10 3.49 6.66 -26.94
C LEU A 10 4.80 7.27 -27.45
N SER A 11 4.79 8.54 -27.82
CA SER A 11 5.96 9.25 -28.32
C SER A 11 7.12 9.09 -27.32
N ALA A 12 8.28 8.67 -27.79
CA ALA A 12 9.39 8.21 -26.96
C ALA A 12 10.01 9.29 -26.04
N VAL A 13 9.65 10.55 -26.19
CA VAL A 13 10.14 11.67 -25.36
C VAL A 13 9.26 11.86 -24.13
N GLY A 14 7.94 11.85 -24.27
CA GLY A 14 7.01 11.95 -23.13
C GLY A 14 7.13 10.78 -22.14
N SER A 15 7.44 9.57 -22.66
CA SER A 15 7.53 8.36 -21.85
C SER A 15 8.78 8.31 -20.95
N ARG A 16 9.88 8.98 -21.31
CA ARG A 16 11.12 9.01 -20.51
C ARG A 16 11.01 9.96 -19.32
N VAL A 17 10.54 11.18 -19.51
CA VAL A 17 10.36 12.17 -18.43
C VAL A 17 9.34 11.66 -17.41
N TRP A 18 8.31 10.98 -17.88
CA TRP A 18 7.27 10.41 -17.06
C TRP A 18 7.80 9.29 -16.16
N ARG A 19 8.59 8.37 -16.72
CA ARG A 19 9.21 7.26 -16.00
C ARG A 19 10.14 7.71 -14.87
N TRP A 20 10.89 8.79 -15.07
CA TRP A 20 11.79 9.32 -14.04
C TRP A 20 11.03 9.99 -12.87
N ARG A 21 9.95 10.70 -13.14
CA ARG A 21 9.12 11.31 -12.08
C ARG A 21 8.39 10.25 -11.23
N SER A 22 7.82 9.24 -11.86
CA SER A 22 7.16 8.15 -11.15
C SER A 22 8.13 7.30 -10.33
N LEU A 23 9.34 7.00 -10.87
CA LEU A 23 10.37 6.26 -10.13
C LEU A 23 10.89 7.05 -8.92
N ALA A 24 11.06 8.37 -9.03
CA ALA A 24 11.59 9.18 -7.95
C ALA A 24 10.65 9.18 -6.73
N TRP A 25 9.35 9.43 -6.92
CA TRP A 25 8.42 9.47 -5.79
C TRP A 25 8.20 8.09 -5.16
N TRP A 26 8.20 6.99 -5.92
CA TRP A 26 8.16 5.63 -5.38
C TRP A 26 9.38 5.30 -4.51
N GLN A 27 10.56 5.79 -4.86
CA GLN A 27 11.75 5.65 -4.04
C GLN A 27 11.61 6.42 -2.72
N TRP A 28 11.06 7.63 -2.75
CA TRP A 28 10.77 8.41 -1.55
C TRP A 28 9.71 7.74 -0.68
N ALA A 29 8.65 7.18 -1.27
CA ALA A 29 7.62 6.45 -0.54
C ALA A 29 8.20 5.21 0.17
N LYS A 30 9.05 4.44 -0.51
CA LYS A 30 9.77 3.30 0.10
C LYS A 30 10.69 3.74 1.23
N LEU A 31 11.43 4.84 1.04
CA LEU A 31 12.29 5.39 2.07
C LEU A 31 11.48 5.85 3.28
N ALA A 32 10.38 6.57 3.07
CA ALA A 32 9.48 6.99 4.13
C ALA A 32 8.90 5.80 4.91
N GLY A 33 8.44 4.76 4.19
CA GLY A 33 7.95 3.52 4.81
C GLY A 33 9.02 2.79 5.61
N ALA A 34 10.27 2.78 5.14
CA ALA A 34 11.39 2.17 5.86
C ALA A 34 11.79 2.98 7.10
N LEU A 35 11.72 4.31 7.02
CA LEU A 35 12.08 5.19 8.13
C LEU A 35 10.97 5.31 9.19
N ALA A 36 9.71 5.08 8.85
CA ALA A 36 8.60 5.23 9.77
C ALA A 36 8.77 4.41 11.07
N PRO A 37 9.09 3.10 11.06
CA PRO A 37 9.35 2.34 12.27
C PRO A 37 10.58 2.84 13.04
N LEU A 38 11.63 3.29 12.34
CA LEU A 38 12.85 3.80 12.96
C LEU A 38 12.59 5.13 13.66
N LEU A 39 11.93 6.07 13.00
CA LEU A 39 11.53 7.35 13.59
C LEU A 39 10.64 7.13 14.81
N TRP A 40 9.74 6.14 14.72
CA TRP A 40 8.90 5.72 15.81
C TRP A 40 9.72 5.26 17.03
N LEU A 41 10.66 4.35 16.83
CA LEU A 41 11.55 3.86 17.89
C LEU A 41 12.35 5.01 18.54
N LEU A 42 12.82 5.96 17.73
CA LEU A 42 13.61 7.11 18.20
C LEU A 42 12.77 8.13 18.99
N THR A 43 11.48 8.27 18.69
CA THR A 43 10.59 9.21 19.39
C THR A 43 10.10 8.69 20.74
N GLY A 44 10.27 7.39 21.02
CA GLY A 44 9.81 6.75 22.26
C GLY A 44 8.30 6.67 22.44
N VAL A 45 7.52 7.05 21.39
CA VAL A 45 6.05 6.97 21.45
C VAL A 45 5.62 5.50 21.39
N GLN A 46 5.00 5.00 22.46
CA GLN A 46 4.58 3.59 22.58
C GLN A 46 3.07 3.39 22.31
N HIS A 47 2.49 4.20 21.44
CA HIS A 47 1.05 4.10 21.16
C HIS A 47 0.76 3.06 20.07
N PRO A 48 -0.14 2.06 20.32
CA PRO A 48 -0.42 0.98 19.37
C PRO A 48 -0.83 1.46 17.97
N LEU A 49 -1.66 2.50 17.90
CA LEU A 49 -2.10 3.08 16.62
C LEU A 49 -0.92 3.55 15.77
N ALA A 50 0.04 4.20 16.37
CA ALA A 50 1.15 4.72 15.58
C ALA A 50 2.10 3.61 15.13
N TRP A 51 2.28 2.55 15.93
CA TRP A 51 2.95 1.32 15.48
C TRP A 51 2.20 0.64 14.33
N ALA A 52 0.87 0.58 14.41
CA ALA A 52 0.05 0.02 13.37
C ALA A 52 0.18 0.80 12.05
N VAL A 53 0.15 2.13 12.08
CA VAL A 53 0.37 2.97 10.90
C VAL A 53 1.79 2.81 10.34
N ALA A 54 2.82 2.82 11.20
CA ALA A 54 4.20 2.62 10.77
C ALA A 54 4.42 1.25 10.12
N LEU A 55 3.86 0.20 10.72
CA LEU A 55 3.92 -1.17 10.19
C LEU A 55 3.19 -1.29 8.85
N HIS A 56 2.00 -0.68 8.73
CA HIS A 56 1.26 -0.63 7.48
C HIS A 56 2.09 0.01 6.36
N LEU A 57 2.62 1.21 6.57
CA LEU A 57 3.45 1.91 5.58
C LEU A 57 4.69 1.11 5.20
N PHE A 58 5.32 0.45 6.17
CA PHE A 58 6.45 -0.43 5.91
C PHE A 58 6.05 -1.62 5.01
N CYS A 59 4.96 -2.31 5.34
CA CYS A 59 4.50 -3.48 4.59
C CYS A 59 4.03 -3.11 3.19
N ASP A 60 3.31 -2.00 3.04
CA ASP A 60 2.71 -1.63 1.77
C ASP A 60 3.69 -0.96 0.80
N PHE A 61 4.70 -0.25 1.29
CA PHE A 61 5.69 0.40 0.43
C PHE A 61 7.03 -0.33 0.38
N THR A 62 7.59 -0.67 1.54
CA THR A 62 8.98 -1.14 1.62
C THR A 62 9.08 -2.63 1.41
N ALA A 63 8.23 -3.41 2.09
CA ALA A 63 8.25 -4.86 2.01
C ALA A 63 7.51 -5.44 0.79
N GLN A 64 6.74 -4.61 0.07
CA GLN A 64 6.02 -5.05 -1.12
C GLN A 64 6.98 -5.37 -2.27
N SER A 65 6.96 -6.63 -2.72
CA SER A 65 7.74 -7.07 -3.89
C SER A 65 7.12 -6.60 -5.21
N ALA A 66 7.92 -6.58 -6.28
CA ALA A 66 7.41 -6.30 -7.62
C ALA A 66 6.34 -7.34 -8.07
N ALA A 67 6.47 -8.59 -7.63
CA ALA A 67 5.49 -9.63 -7.90
C ALA A 67 4.15 -9.32 -7.20
N THR A 68 4.19 -8.90 -5.94
CA THR A 68 3.00 -8.48 -5.19
C THR A 68 2.33 -7.28 -5.85
N ALA A 69 3.09 -6.24 -6.21
CA ALA A 69 2.55 -5.08 -6.90
C ALA A 69 1.87 -5.43 -8.24
N THR A 70 2.49 -6.35 -9.01
CA THR A 70 1.91 -6.83 -10.27
C THR A 70 0.65 -7.65 -10.04
N GLY A 71 0.64 -8.54 -9.05
CA GLY A 71 -0.53 -9.35 -8.71
C GLY A 71 -1.70 -8.50 -8.22
N LYS A 72 -1.45 -7.47 -7.40
CA LYS A 72 -2.47 -6.47 -7.00
C LYS A 72 -3.06 -5.78 -8.23
N ALA A 73 -2.22 -5.29 -9.15
CA ALA A 73 -2.67 -4.63 -10.39
C ALA A 73 -3.52 -5.53 -11.27
N ARG A 74 -3.26 -6.85 -11.27
CA ARG A 74 -4.06 -7.87 -11.97
C ARG A 74 -5.25 -8.36 -11.17
N ARG A 75 -5.45 -7.89 -9.95
CA ARG A 75 -6.50 -8.34 -9.02
C ARG A 75 -6.45 -9.86 -8.74
N GLU A 76 -5.25 -10.41 -8.65
CA GLU A 76 -5.05 -11.80 -8.31
C GLU A 76 -5.46 -12.02 -6.84
N TRP A 77 -6.59 -12.72 -6.60
CA TRP A 77 -7.20 -12.82 -5.28
C TRP A 77 -6.24 -13.39 -4.20
N ARG A 78 -5.38 -14.34 -4.58
CA ARG A 78 -4.38 -14.92 -3.65
C ARG A 78 -3.36 -13.88 -3.19
N VAL A 79 -2.94 -13.01 -4.11
CA VAL A 79 -2.01 -11.91 -3.81
C VAL A 79 -2.68 -10.86 -2.94
N LEU A 80 -3.94 -10.50 -3.26
CA LEU A 80 -4.73 -9.54 -2.48
C LEU A 80 -4.94 -10.02 -1.05
N VAL A 81 -5.34 -11.28 -0.85
CA VAL A 81 -5.56 -11.87 0.49
C VAL A 81 -4.23 -11.94 1.26
N TYR A 82 -3.17 -12.46 0.64
CA TYR A 82 -1.85 -12.55 1.29
C TYR A 82 -1.33 -11.16 1.70
N HIS A 83 -1.41 -10.20 0.78
CA HIS A 83 -0.97 -8.83 1.05
C HIS A 83 -1.83 -8.16 2.10
N GLY A 84 -3.15 -8.32 2.04
CA GLY A 84 -4.09 -7.81 3.03
C GLY A 84 -3.84 -8.36 4.44
N LEU A 85 -3.49 -9.64 4.56
CA LEU A 85 -3.10 -10.22 5.86
C LEU A 85 -1.84 -9.54 6.43
N ILE A 86 -0.86 -9.24 5.59
CA ILE A 86 0.40 -8.64 6.04
C ILE A 86 0.23 -7.12 6.26
N ALA A 87 -0.26 -6.39 5.27
CA ALA A 87 -0.27 -4.93 5.31
C ALA A 87 -1.50 -4.35 6.04
N GLY A 88 -2.59 -5.11 6.15
CA GLY A 88 -3.80 -4.72 6.88
C GLY A 88 -4.02 -5.50 8.17
N GLY A 89 -3.83 -6.83 8.13
CA GLY A 89 -4.10 -7.71 9.27
C GLY A 89 -3.17 -7.48 10.45
N TRP A 90 -1.85 -7.45 10.26
CA TRP A 90 -0.91 -7.20 11.35
C TRP A 90 -1.09 -5.82 12.00
N PRO A 91 -1.24 -4.70 11.24
CA PRO A 91 -1.62 -3.42 11.85
C PRO A 91 -2.94 -3.49 12.63
N GLY A 92 -3.95 -4.16 12.07
CA GLY A 92 -5.24 -4.37 12.74
C GLY A 92 -5.11 -5.15 14.05
N LEU A 93 -4.25 -6.18 14.09
CA LEU A 93 -3.97 -6.95 15.30
C LEU A 93 -3.42 -6.07 16.43
N LEU A 94 -2.56 -5.11 16.11
CA LEU A 94 -1.96 -4.20 17.09
C LEU A 94 -2.99 -3.28 17.75
N VAL A 95 -4.04 -2.89 17.04
CA VAL A 95 -5.04 -1.93 17.55
C VAL A 95 -6.34 -2.57 18.03
N GLY A 96 -6.70 -3.76 17.51
CA GLY A 96 -8.00 -4.38 17.80
C GLY A 96 -7.94 -5.91 18.04
N GLY A 97 -6.75 -6.48 18.30
CA GLY A 97 -6.61 -7.92 18.53
C GLY A 97 -7.06 -8.77 17.33
N LEU A 98 -7.59 -9.97 17.58
CA LEU A 98 -8.06 -10.87 16.50
C LEU A 98 -9.18 -10.27 15.64
N PRO A 99 -10.20 -9.59 16.17
CA PRO A 99 -11.17 -8.87 15.36
C PRO A 99 -10.51 -7.83 14.45
N GLY A 100 -9.57 -7.05 14.97
CA GLY A 100 -8.80 -6.07 14.22
C GLY A 100 -7.98 -6.70 13.09
N LEU A 101 -7.36 -7.87 13.34
CA LEU A 101 -6.63 -8.61 12.30
C LEU A 101 -7.55 -8.99 11.15
N LEU A 102 -8.70 -9.58 11.45
CA LEU A 102 -9.64 -10.02 10.41
C LEU A 102 -10.22 -8.86 9.61
N VAL A 103 -10.71 -7.84 10.31
CA VAL A 103 -11.29 -6.65 9.66
C VAL A 103 -10.20 -5.90 8.88
N GLY A 104 -9.02 -5.70 9.46
CA GLY A 104 -7.90 -5.05 8.80
C GLY A 104 -7.47 -5.78 7.51
N ALA A 105 -7.34 -7.10 7.56
CA ALA A 105 -6.97 -7.89 6.40
C ALA A 105 -8.02 -7.82 5.27
N VAL A 106 -9.30 -7.97 5.62
CA VAL A 106 -10.40 -7.93 4.65
C VAL A 106 -10.53 -6.56 4.02
N THR A 107 -10.57 -5.50 4.84
CA THR A 107 -10.73 -4.13 4.32
C THR A 107 -9.55 -3.71 3.47
N HIS A 108 -8.32 -4.04 3.86
CA HIS A 108 -7.13 -3.77 3.04
C HIS A 108 -7.22 -4.46 1.68
N SER A 109 -7.55 -5.76 1.66
CA SER A 109 -7.73 -6.52 0.41
C SER A 109 -8.82 -5.93 -0.49
N LEU A 110 -9.92 -5.46 0.11
CA LEU A 110 -11.02 -4.84 -0.64
C LEU A 110 -10.65 -3.47 -1.21
N ILE A 111 -9.93 -2.64 -0.46
CA ILE A 111 -9.43 -1.35 -0.94
C ILE A 111 -8.50 -1.58 -2.12
N ASP A 112 -7.53 -2.47 -2.00
CA ASP A 112 -6.62 -2.85 -3.09
C ASP A 112 -7.36 -3.40 -4.32
N ALA A 113 -8.38 -4.22 -4.11
CA ALA A 113 -9.18 -4.79 -5.20
C ALA A 113 -10.08 -3.75 -5.88
N ALA A 114 -10.63 -2.82 -5.11
CA ALA A 114 -11.46 -1.73 -5.60
C ALA A 114 -10.63 -0.62 -6.25
N HIS A 115 -9.32 -0.65 -6.06
CA HIS A 115 -8.37 0.38 -6.38
C HIS A 115 -8.54 0.92 -7.82
N LYS A 116 -8.88 2.19 -7.91
CA LYS A 116 -9.04 2.94 -9.16
C LYS A 116 -8.20 4.21 -9.15
N PHE A 117 -7.37 4.38 -8.14
CA PHE A 117 -6.50 5.55 -8.07
C PHE A 117 -5.38 5.36 -9.09
N GLY A 118 -5.29 6.25 -10.06
CA GLY A 118 -4.17 6.24 -11.02
C GLY A 118 -2.86 6.51 -10.28
N PHE A 119 -1.81 5.79 -10.66
CA PHE A 119 -0.45 6.10 -10.17
C PHE A 119 0.26 7.11 -11.05
N ASP A 120 -0.51 7.91 -11.77
CA ASP A 120 0.00 8.87 -12.73
C ASP A 120 0.66 10.08 -12.06
N ASP A 121 0.22 10.37 -10.85
CA ASP A 121 0.79 11.40 -10.00
C ASP A 121 0.83 10.94 -8.51
N TRP A 122 1.25 11.82 -7.61
CA TRP A 122 1.34 11.54 -6.17
C TRP A 122 -0.02 11.42 -5.47
N ARG A 123 -1.11 11.92 -6.08
CA ARG A 123 -2.46 11.97 -5.47
C ARG A 123 -3.06 10.59 -5.34
N GLY A 124 -2.92 9.77 -6.38
CA GLY A 124 -3.42 8.40 -6.36
C GLY A 124 -2.89 7.59 -5.18
N PRO A 125 -1.57 7.44 -5.05
CA PRO A 125 -0.97 6.76 -3.90
C PRO A 125 -1.25 7.42 -2.55
N LEU A 126 -1.38 8.74 -2.49
CA LEU A 126 -1.75 9.42 -1.25
C LEU A 126 -3.17 9.04 -0.83
N LEU A 127 -4.14 9.09 -1.74
CA LEU A 127 -5.53 8.72 -1.45
C LEU A 127 -5.66 7.25 -1.06
N ASP A 128 -4.89 6.39 -1.71
CA ASP A 128 -4.79 4.97 -1.37
C ASP A 128 -4.35 4.80 0.08
N GLN A 129 -3.22 5.40 0.44
CA GLN A 129 -2.68 5.31 1.80
C GLN A 129 -3.60 5.95 2.85
N LEU A 130 -4.20 7.09 2.55
CA LEU A 130 -5.18 7.72 3.46
C LEU A 130 -6.37 6.80 3.71
N SER A 131 -6.83 6.05 2.70
CA SER A 131 -7.92 5.09 2.87
C SER A 131 -7.55 3.95 3.82
N HIS A 132 -6.36 3.39 3.68
CA HIS A 132 -5.86 2.34 4.58
C HIS A 132 -5.63 2.85 6.01
N VAL A 133 -5.01 4.02 6.16
CA VAL A 133 -4.78 4.64 7.47
C VAL A 133 -6.09 4.98 8.16
N ALA A 134 -7.09 5.48 7.43
CA ALA A 134 -8.42 5.74 7.98
C ALA A 134 -9.05 4.47 8.57
N VAL A 135 -8.91 3.31 7.92
CA VAL A 135 -9.38 2.02 8.48
C VAL A 135 -8.65 1.69 9.77
N ILE A 136 -7.33 1.84 9.83
CA ILE A 136 -6.54 1.55 11.04
C ILE A 136 -6.98 2.46 12.19
N VAL A 137 -7.20 3.76 11.93
CA VAL A 137 -7.71 4.70 12.92
C VAL A 137 -9.10 4.29 13.41
N LEU A 138 -10.01 3.97 12.49
CA LEU A 138 -11.35 3.52 12.86
C LEU A 138 -11.32 2.24 13.71
N LEU A 139 -10.48 1.27 13.36
CA LEU A 139 -10.30 0.06 14.17
C LEU A 139 -9.81 0.38 15.58
N SER A 140 -8.87 1.31 15.72
CA SER A 140 -8.36 1.71 17.04
C SER A 140 -9.36 2.50 17.90
N LEU A 141 -10.42 3.03 17.29
CA LEU A 141 -11.49 3.75 18.00
C LEU A 141 -12.67 2.85 18.35
N LEU A 142 -12.87 1.76 17.62
CA LEU A 142 -14.06 0.91 17.72
C LEU A 142 -13.81 -0.41 18.45
N LEU A 143 -12.55 -0.84 18.51
CA LEU A 143 -12.12 -2.11 19.14
C LEU A 143 -11.14 -1.88 20.29
#